data_378eaf1a02f3db502acb2f7dfe80df64
#
_entry.id   378eaf1a02f3db502acb2f7dfe80df64
#
_cell.length_a   1.000
_cell.length_b   1.000
_cell.length_c   1.000
_cell.angle_alpha   90.00
_cell.angle_beta   90.00
_cell.angle_gamma   90.00
#
_symmetry.space_group_name_H-M   'P 1'
#
loop_
_entity.id
_entity.type
_entity.pdbx_description
1 polymer ?
#
loop_
_entity_poly.entity_id
_entity_poly.type
_entity_poly.pdbx_seq_one_letter_code
_entity_poly.pdbx_strand_id
1 'polypeptide(L)'
;MYIRIKNQKNFIQKAINKENSYRKLASKLNLPSSSVLRYKNGEAIPYERFKIIIKFLNVKNEESLIKERLEDNFKQKLGGLKCIEAKKSKGTFEKDMKKLQDIQSEKLKKWHKFMKENKPEEYYKIQYNRFKKIGGYKYRTLRGDFVRNKLEKDSADLLFNLKLNYQYEPLVKSDDKYFFPDFLINNKIIIECTSWRGDIKAYKLRDKIKHLEKKYKVFVLIPKDLYSYYRILDNHLILGLDEFASVAQTFLA
;
A
#
# COMPACT_ATOMS: atom_id res chain seq x y z
N MET A 1 -25.21 -6.74 9.64
CA MET A 1 -25.30 -5.54 10.51
C MET A 1 -25.95 -5.91 11.84
N TYR A 2 -25.42 -5.42 12.96
CA TYR A 2 -25.99 -5.55 14.29
C TYR A 2 -26.43 -4.18 14.81
N ILE A 3 -27.38 -4.17 15.75
CA ILE A 3 -27.84 -2.93 16.38
C ILE A 3 -27.92 -3.07 17.90
N ARG A 4 -27.83 -1.95 18.59
CA ARG A 4 -28.27 -1.77 19.98
C ARG A 4 -29.43 -0.79 19.99
N ILE A 5 -30.37 -0.98 20.85
CA ILE A 5 -31.55 -0.12 20.96
C ILE A 5 -31.63 0.60 22.32
N LYS A 6 -32.30 1.73 22.33
CA LYS A 6 -32.59 2.47 23.56
C LYS A 6 -33.51 1.63 24.46
N ASN A 7 -33.23 1.62 25.76
CA ASN A 7 -34.02 0.86 26.74
C ASN A 7 -34.29 -0.61 26.33
N GLN A 8 -33.28 -1.26 25.74
CA GLN A 8 -33.38 -2.59 25.14
C GLN A 8 -33.99 -3.63 26.06
N LYS A 9 -33.62 -3.62 27.36
CA LYS A 9 -34.20 -4.54 28.37
C LYS A 9 -35.72 -4.43 28.43
N ASN A 10 -36.23 -3.21 28.54
CA ASN A 10 -37.66 -2.95 28.64
C ASN A 10 -38.37 -3.26 27.30
N PHE A 11 -37.77 -2.97 26.18
CA PHE A 11 -38.32 -3.28 24.87
C PHE A 11 -38.48 -4.78 24.65
N ILE A 12 -37.46 -5.57 24.95
CA ILE A 12 -37.55 -7.03 24.85
C ILE A 12 -38.51 -7.61 25.90
N GLN A 13 -38.55 -7.03 27.11
CA GLN A 13 -39.48 -7.46 28.14
C GLN A 13 -40.96 -7.25 27.72
N LYS A 14 -41.27 -6.12 27.03
CA LYS A 14 -42.63 -5.92 26.44
C LYS A 14 -43.01 -7.02 25.47
N ALA A 15 -42.07 -7.46 24.63
CA ALA A 15 -42.31 -8.57 23.71
C ALA A 15 -42.56 -9.90 24.47
N ILE A 16 -41.78 -10.17 25.52
CA ILE A 16 -41.93 -11.36 26.36
C ILE A 16 -43.30 -11.36 27.05
N ASN A 17 -43.74 -10.23 27.59
CA ASN A 17 -45.03 -10.10 28.30
C ASN A 17 -46.22 -10.38 27.42
N LYS A 18 -46.18 -10.06 26.11
CA LYS A 18 -47.26 -10.42 25.16
C LYS A 18 -47.49 -11.91 25.01
N GLU A 19 -46.47 -12.72 25.23
CA GLU A 19 -46.53 -14.19 25.12
C GLU A 19 -46.42 -14.89 26.46
N ASN A 20 -46.37 -14.13 27.57
CA ASN A 20 -46.23 -14.59 28.95
C ASN A 20 -44.99 -15.48 29.21
N SER A 21 -44.12 -15.67 28.21
CA SER A 21 -42.92 -16.47 28.33
C SER A 21 -41.89 -16.15 27.23
N TYR A 22 -40.62 -16.07 27.58
CA TYR A 22 -39.56 -15.90 26.59
C TYR A 22 -39.41 -17.11 25.65
N ARG A 23 -39.79 -18.33 26.11
CA ARG A 23 -39.78 -19.55 25.28
C ARG A 23 -40.87 -19.51 24.23
N LYS A 24 -42.11 -19.11 24.63
CA LYS A 24 -43.24 -18.94 23.70
C LYS A 24 -42.95 -17.84 22.68
N LEU A 25 -42.41 -16.72 23.12
CA LEU A 25 -41.96 -15.65 22.20
C LEU A 25 -40.93 -16.14 21.20
N ALA A 26 -39.91 -16.86 21.67
CA ALA A 26 -38.87 -17.41 20.81
C ALA A 26 -39.45 -18.36 19.74
N SER A 27 -40.33 -19.28 20.14
CA SER A 27 -41.03 -20.19 19.21
C SER A 27 -41.83 -19.40 18.17
N LYS A 28 -42.63 -18.43 18.61
CA LYS A 28 -43.49 -17.63 17.73
C LYS A 28 -42.71 -16.78 16.72
N LEU A 29 -41.54 -16.29 17.10
CA LEU A 29 -40.68 -15.50 16.24
C LEU A 29 -39.63 -16.34 15.46
N ASN A 30 -39.68 -17.65 15.61
CA ASN A 30 -38.69 -18.58 15.07
C ASN A 30 -37.26 -18.18 15.44
N LEU A 31 -37.04 -17.88 16.73
CA LEU A 31 -35.75 -17.49 17.28
C LEU A 31 -35.30 -18.50 18.35
N PRO A 32 -33.98 -18.72 18.53
CA PRO A 32 -33.47 -19.47 19.68
C PRO A 32 -33.88 -18.78 21.00
N SER A 33 -34.38 -19.53 21.97
CA SER A 33 -34.81 -18.98 23.28
C SER A 33 -33.65 -18.31 24.03
N SER A 34 -32.44 -18.84 23.92
CA SER A 34 -31.23 -18.21 24.44
C SER A 34 -30.95 -16.83 23.84
N SER A 35 -31.29 -16.63 22.54
CA SER A 35 -31.13 -15.34 21.89
C SER A 35 -32.04 -14.27 22.46
N VAL A 36 -33.29 -14.60 22.77
CA VAL A 36 -34.24 -13.66 23.40
C VAL A 36 -33.74 -13.19 24.76
N LEU A 37 -33.22 -14.10 25.58
CA LEU A 37 -32.63 -13.75 26.87
C LEU A 37 -31.37 -12.89 26.73
N ARG A 38 -30.48 -13.21 25.77
CA ARG A 38 -29.28 -12.43 25.50
C ARG A 38 -29.63 -11.00 25.05
N TYR A 39 -30.67 -10.86 24.20
CA TYR A 39 -31.15 -9.53 23.79
C TYR A 39 -31.72 -8.75 24.96
N LYS A 40 -32.52 -9.39 25.85
CA LYS A 40 -32.99 -8.78 27.09
C LYS A 40 -31.83 -8.29 27.96
N ASN A 41 -30.73 -9.03 28.00
CA ASN A 41 -29.53 -8.68 28.77
C ASN A 41 -28.59 -7.67 28.06
N GLY A 42 -29.02 -7.04 26.96
CA GLY A 42 -28.31 -5.94 26.30
C GLY A 42 -27.33 -6.36 25.20
N GLU A 43 -27.30 -7.65 24.81
CA GLU A 43 -26.49 -8.03 23.66
C GLU A 43 -27.02 -7.42 22.35
N ALA A 44 -26.09 -7.07 21.46
CA ALA A 44 -26.44 -6.54 20.14
C ALA A 44 -27.32 -7.51 19.34
N ILE A 45 -28.35 -6.99 18.73
CA ILE A 45 -29.38 -7.74 17.98
C ILE A 45 -29.03 -7.69 16.49
N PRO A 46 -28.97 -8.83 15.77
CA PRO A 46 -28.91 -8.80 14.31
C PRO A 46 -30.11 -8.02 13.74
N TYR A 47 -29.84 -7.13 12.78
CA TYR A 47 -30.87 -6.21 12.27
C TYR A 47 -32.11 -6.93 11.74
N GLU A 48 -31.95 -8.06 11.06
CA GLU A 48 -33.07 -8.86 10.58
C GLU A 48 -33.96 -9.39 11.72
N ARG A 49 -33.33 -9.82 12.82
CA ARG A 49 -34.07 -10.27 14.01
C ARG A 49 -34.79 -9.13 14.74
N PHE A 50 -34.18 -7.96 14.72
CA PHE A 50 -34.81 -6.75 15.23
C PHE A 50 -36.07 -6.40 14.45
N LYS A 51 -36.04 -6.46 13.12
CA LYS A 51 -37.23 -6.26 12.28
C LYS A 51 -38.39 -7.22 12.63
N ILE A 52 -38.06 -8.48 12.88
CA ILE A 52 -39.07 -9.48 13.29
C ILE A 52 -39.72 -9.05 14.63
N ILE A 53 -38.92 -8.62 15.61
CA ILE A 53 -39.44 -8.19 16.92
C ILE A 53 -40.27 -6.91 16.80
N ILE A 54 -39.85 -5.95 16.00
CA ILE A 54 -40.58 -4.69 15.71
C ILE A 54 -41.94 -5.00 15.10
N LYS A 55 -41.98 -5.86 14.07
CA LYS A 55 -43.23 -6.29 13.41
C LYS A 55 -44.17 -6.93 14.42
N PHE A 56 -43.66 -7.79 15.29
CA PHE A 56 -44.44 -8.44 16.35
C PHE A 56 -45.03 -7.43 17.36
N LEU A 57 -44.28 -6.37 17.68
CA LEU A 57 -44.71 -5.33 18.61
C LEU A 57 -45.54 -4.22 17.95
N ASN A 58 -45.74 -4.25 16.62
CA ASN A 58 -46.40 -3.21 15.83
C ASN A 58 -45.81 -1.81 16.00
N VAL A 59 -44.49 -1.70 16.07
CA VAL A 59 -43.80 -0.41 16.18
C VAL A 59 -43.64 0.23 14.80
N LYS A 60 -44.16 1.45 14.63
CA LYS A 60 -44.17 2.17 13.34
C LYS A 60 -42.82 2.86 13.03
N ASN A 61 -42.09 3.33 14.04
CA ASN A 61 -40.83 4.06 13.84
C ASN A 61 -39.69 3.30 14.47
N GLU A 62 -38.99 2.50 13.66
CA GLU A 62 -37.83 1.72 14.10
C GLU A 62 -36.58 2.57 14.38
N GLU A 63 -36.36 3.64 13.62
CA GLU A 63 -35.20 4.51 13.75
C GLU A 63 -35.14 5.19 15.12
N SER A 64 -36.26 5.57 15.67
CA SER A 64 -36.34 6.19 16.99
C SER A 64 -35.82 5.30 18.13
N LEU A 65 -35.88 3.99 17.92
CA LEU A 65 -35.44 2.99 18.89
C LEU A 65 -33.94 2.68 18.77
N ILE A 66 -33.34 2.86 17.60
CA ILE A 66 -31.95 2.50 17.37
C ILE A 66 -31.05 3.49 18.14
N LYS A 67 -30.20 2.93 19.00
CA LYS A 67 -29.15 3.67 19.71
C LYS A 67 -27.84 3.68 18.91
N GLU A 68 -27.48 2.54 18.33
CA GLU A 68 -26.19 2.32 17.67
C GLU A 68 -26.31 1.24 16.60
N ARG A 69 -25.69 1.46 15.46
CA ARG A 69 -25.50 0.47 14.38
C ARG A 69 -24.08 -0.05 14.42
N LEU A 70 -23.92 -1.38 14.39
CA LEU A 70 -22.65 -2.08 14.53
C LEU A 70 -22.33 -2.85 13.24
N GLU A 71 -21.04 -2.91 12.90
CA GLU A 71 -20.57 -3.65 11.72
C GLU A 71 -20.83 -5.16 11.83
N ASP A 72 -20.83 -5.87 10.69
CA ASP A 72 -21.06 -7.32 10.66
C ASP A 72 -19.99 -8.12 11.43
N ASN A 73 -18.76 -7.63 11.47
CA ASN A 73 -17.63 -8.24 12.18
C ASN A 73 -17.51 -7.81 13.66
N PHE A 74 -18.50 -7.07 14.20
CA PHE A 74 -18.49 -6.55 15.58
C PHE A 74 -18.16 -7.61 16.63
N LYS A 75 -18.79 -8.80 16.55
CA LYS A 75 -18.53 -9.88 17.51
C LYS A 75 -17.11 -10.42 17.42
N GLN A 76 -16.55 -10.50 16.22
CA GLN A 76 -15.18 -10.95 16.00
C GLN A 76 -14.18 -9.92 16.55
N LYS A 77 -14.42 -8.62 16.29
CA LYS A 77 -13.62 -7.54 16.87
C LYS A 77 -13.65 -7.59 18.40
N LEU A 78 -14.83 -7.74 19.00
CA LEU A 78 -14.97 -7.83 20.45
C LEU A 78 -14.28 -9.07 21.04
N GLY A 79 -14.39 -10.22 20.38
CA GLY A 79 -13.69 -11.45 20.74
C GLY A 79 -12.17 -11.28 20.70
N GLY A 80 -11.67 -10.63 19.64
CA GLY A 80 -10.25 -10.31 19.48
C GLY A 80 -9.72 -9.41 20.61
N LEU A 81 -10.45 -8.34 20.95
CA LEU A 81 -10.08 -7.44 22.04
C LEU A 81 -10.01 -8.19 23.38
N LYS A 82 -11.03 -8.99 23.72
CA LYS A 82 -11.03 -9.80 24.95
C LYS A 82 -9.87 -10.79 24.99
N CYS A 83 -9.53 -11.40 23.87
CA CYS A 83 -8.37 -12.29 23.79
C CYS A 83 -7.05 -11.54 24.08
N ILE A 84 -6.90 -10.33 23.52
CA ILE A 84 -5.73 -9.47 23.78
C ILE A 84 -5.67 -9.09 25.27
N GLU A 85 -6.77 -8.66 25.84
CA GLU A 85 -6.86 -8.32 27.29
C GLU A 85 -6.50 -9.51 28.18
N ALA A 86 -7.05 -10.70 27.88
CA ALA A 86 -6.74 -11.92 28.61
C ALA A 86 -5.25 -12.33 28.49
N LYS A 87 -4.62 -12.12 27.33
CA LYS A 87 -3.19 -12.38 27.14
C LYS A 87 -2.32 -11.35 27.87
N LYS A 88 -2.73 -10.07 27.87
CA LYS A 88 -2.04 -9.03 28.64
C LYS A 88 -2.10 -9.30 30.14
N SER A 89 -3.28 -9.66 30.66
CA SER A 89 -3.43 -9.99 32.10
C SER A 89 -2.61 -11.21 32.52
N LYS A 90 -2.38 -12.16 31.62
CA LYS A 90 -1.52 -13.35 31.86
C LYS A 90 -0.03 -13.07 31.60
N GLY A 91 0.35 -11.88 31.15
CA GLY A 91 1.74 -11.56 30.80
C GLY A 91 2.31 -12.30 29.58
N THR A 92 1.45 -12.96 28.78
CA THR A 92 1.90 -13.75 27.62
C THR A 92 1.85 -13.00 26.30
N PHE A 93 1.23 -11.81 26.28
CA PHE A 93 0.95 -11.06 25.04
C PHE A 93 2.21 -10.73 24.25
N GLU A 94 3.24 -10.19 24.90
CA GLU A 94 4.47 -9.77 24.22
C GLU A 94 5.25 -10.97 23.67
N LYS A 95 5.33 -12.06 24.42
CA LYS A 95 5.96 -13.32 23.99
C LYS A 95 5.26 -13.88 22.75
N ASP A 96 3.92 -13.89 22.75
CA ASP A 96 3.14 -14.36 21.60
C ASP A 96 3.31 -13.44 20.38
N MET A 97 3.35 -12.12 20.59
CA MET A 97 3.59 -11.15 19.52
C MET A 97 4.98 -11.30 18.91
N LYS A 98 6.01 -11.48 19.73
CA LYS A 98 7.37 -11.74 19.24
C LYS A 98 7.43 -13.01 18.41
N LYS A 99 6.85 -14.10 18.88
CA LYS A 99 6.77 -15.35 18.12
C LYS A 99 6.06 -15.18 16.77
N LEU A 100 4.98 -14.41 16.72
CA LEU A 100 4.27 -14.11 15.47
C LEU A 100 5.14 -13.27 14.51
N GLN A 101 5.86 -12.27 15.02
CA GLN A 101 6.79 -11.46 14.23
C GLN A 101 7.92 -12.32 13.64
N ASP A 102 8.49 -13.23 14.42
CA ASP A 102 9.54 -14.13 13.95
C ASP A 102 9.03 -15.02 12.81
N ILE A 103 7.85 -15.64 12.98
CA ILE A 103 7.21 -16.46 11.94
C ILE A 103 6.93 -15.65 10.67
N GLN A 104 6.41 -14.42 10.81
CA GLN A 104 6.15 -13.55 9.67
C GLN A 104 7.44 -13.12 8.97
N SER A 105 8.49 -12.80 9.74
CA SER A 105 9.81 -12.46 9.21
C SER A 105 10.41 -13.60 8.40
N GLU A 106 10.35 -14.84 8.91
CA GLU A 106 10.83 -16.00 8.18
C GLU A 106 10.03 -16.28 6.89
N LYS A 107 8.70 -16.19 6.95
CA LYS A 107 7.85 -16.32 5.77
C LYS A 107 8.20 -15.28 4.72
N LEU A 108 8.42 -14.04 5.15
CA LEU A 108 8.79 -12.95 4.25
C LEU A 108 10.17 -13.18 3.61
N LYS A 109 11.17 -13.62 4.39
CA LYS A 109 12.50 -13.98 3.87
C LYS A 109 12.42 -15.10 2.82
N LYS A 110 11.65 -16.15 3.10
CA LYS A 110 11.42 -17.26 2.17
C LYS A 110 10.73 -16.77 0.87
N TRP A 111 9.72 -15.93 1.00
CA TRP A 111 9.04 -15.33 -0.15
C TRP A 111 9.99 -14.46 -0.98
N HIS A 112 10.80 -13.59 -0.35
CA HIS A 112 11.77 -12.76 -1.06
C HIS A 112 12.81 -13.61 -1.82
N LYS A 113 13.31 -14.67 -1.19
CA LYS A 113 14.25 -15.60 -1.83
C LYS A 113 13.59 -16.28 -3.04
N PHE A 114 12.42 -16.90 -2.84
CA PHE A 114 11.67 -17.55 -3.90
C PHE A 114 11.39 -16.64 -5.10
N MET A 115 10.90 -15.42 -4.83
CA MET A 115 10.57 -14.46 -5.89
C MET A 115 11.80 -14.00 -6.66
N LYS A 116 12.93 -13.76 -5.98
CA LYS A 116 14.19 -13.39 -6.65
C LYS A 116 14.73 -14.49 -7.55
N GLU A 117 14.62 -15.74 -7.13
CA GLU A 117 15.15 -16.89 -7.87
C GLU A 117 14.24 -17.31 -9.02
N ASN A 118 12.92 -17.31 -8.83
CA ASN A 118 11.98 -17.89 -9.79
C ASN A 118 11.22 -16.86 -10.63
N LYS A 119 11.01 -15.64 -10.10
CA LYS A 119 10.24 -14.55 -10.74
C LYS A 119 10.89 -13.18 -10.54
N PRO A 120 12.15 -13.00 -10.93
CA PRO A 120 12.91 -11.80 -10.62
C PRO A 120 12.27 -10.52 -11.19
N GLU A 121 11.78 -10.55 -12.42
CA GLU A 121 11.14 -9.39 -13.05
C GLU A 121 9.88 -8.94 -12.29
N GLU A 122 9.00 -9.88 -11.94
CA GLU A 122 7.80 -9.61 -11.15
C GLU A 122 8.19 -9.08 -9.76
N TYR A 123 9.20 -9.68 -9.14
CA TYR A 123 9.72 -9.24 -7.84
C TYR A 123 10.16 -7.78 -7.87
N TYR A 124 11.00 -7.39 -8.82
CA TYR A 124 11.50 -6.03 -8.92
C TYR A 124 10.40 -5.02 -9.24
N LYS A 125 9.44 -5.37 -10.11
CA LYS A 125 8.24 -4.54 -10.37
C LYS A 125 7.40 -4.32 -9.11
N ILE A 126 7.19 -5.36 -8.29
CA ILE A 126 6.46 -5.25 -7.01
C ILE A 126 7.21 -4.30 -6.05
N GLN A 127 8.53 -4.47 -5.89
CA GLN A 127 9.32 -3.61 -5.01
C GLN A 127 9.31 -2.15 -5.49
N TYR A 128 9.46 -1.93 -6.78
CA TYR A 128 9.38 -0.60 -7.39
C TYR A 128 8.02 0.06 -7.16
N ASN A 129 6.92 -0.65 -7.41
CA ASN A 129 5.58 -0.13 -7.19
C ASN A 129 5.29 0.20 -5.71
N ARG A 130 5.82 -0.58 -4.78
CA ARG A 130 5.77 -0.26 -3.34
C ARG A 130 6.51 1.04 -3.04
N PHE A 131 7.73 1.17 -3.57
CA PHE A 131 8.55 2.35 -3.39
C PHE A 131 7.88 3.60 -3.97
N LYS A 132 7.28 3.48 -5.16
CA LYS A 132 6.53 4.56 -5.81
C LYS A 132 5.35 5.05 -4.97
N LYS A 133 4.64 4.15 -4.27
CA LYS A 133 3.51 4.49 -3.39
C LYS A 133 3.91 5.25 -2.12
N ILE A 134 5.13 5.07 -1.62
CA ILE A 134 5.61 5.73 -0.39
C ILE A 134 5.81 7.24 -0.60
N GLY A 135 5.88 7.70 -1.84
CA GLY A 135 6.05 9.11 -2.19
C GLY A 135 7.48 9.43 -2.65
N GLY A 136 7.70 10.69 -2.97
CA GLY A 136 8.97 11.17 -3.52
C GLY A 136 8.85 11.68 -4.95
N TYR A 137 7.78 11.33 -5.67
CA TYR A 137 7.47 11.84 -7.01
C TYR A 137 6.70 13.15 -6.89
N LYS A 138 7.43 14.28 -6.94
CA LYS A 138 6.89 15.60 -6.60
C LYS A 138 6.68 16.52 -7.80
N TYR A 139 7.35 16.26 -8.91
CA TYR A 139 7.39 17.16 -10.05
C TYR A 139 6.63 16.55 -11.22
N ARG A 140 5.71 17.31 -11.80
CA ARG A 140 4.97 16.91 -12.98
C ARG A 140 5.67 17.41 -14.24
N THR A 141 5.93 16.54 -15.21
CA THR A 141 6.54 16.85 -16.51
C THR A 141 5.50 17.35 -17.51
N LEU A 142 5.95 17.92 -18.62
CA LEU A 142 5.08 18.31 -19.75
C LEU A 142 4.32 17.13 -20.34
N ARG A 143 4.92 15.93 -20.36
CA ARG A 143 4.24 14.70 -20.81
C ARG A 143 3.18 14.21 -19.82
N GLY A 144 3.21 14.70 -18.57
CA GLY A 144 2.27 14.34 -17.51
C GLY A 144 2.79 13.30 -16.53
N ASP A 145 4.01 12.79 -16.69
CA ASP A 145 4.66 11.90 -15.74
C ASP A 145 5.01 12.61 -14.43
N PHE A 146 5.03 11.86 -13.34
CA PHE A 146 5.58 12.36 -12.07
C PHE A 146 6.98 11.83 -11.86
N VAL A 147 7.92 12.74 -11.54
CA VAL A 147 9.34 12.46 -11.32
C VAL A 147 9.81 12.94 -9.94
N ARG A 148 11.00 12.50 -9.50
CA ARG A 148 11.44 12.69 -8.11
C ARG A 148 12.03 14.07 -7.84
N ASN A 149 12.76 14.63 -8.79
CA ASN A 149 13.48 15.88 -8.59
C ASN A 149 13.39 16.80 -9.81
N LYS A 150 13.87 18.04 -9.62
CA LYS A 150 13.82 19.07 -10.66
C LYS A 150 14.68 18.73 -11.87
N LEU A 151 15.88 18.15 -11.66
CA LEU A 151 16.77 17.78 -12.76
C LEU A 151 16.11 16.73 -13.67
N GLU A 152 15.47 15.72 -13.09
CA GLU A 152 14.69 14.74 -13.86
C GLU A 152 13.53 15.40 -14.62
N LYS A 153 12.80 16.34 -13.97
CA LYS A 153 11.73 17.07 -14.63
C LYS A 153 12.24 17.84 -15.84
N ASP A 154 13.24 18.65 -15.65
CA ASP A 154 13.77 19.51 -16.71
C ASP A 154 14.36 18.67 -17.85
N SER A 155 14.97 17.52 -17.54
CA SER A 155 15.44 16.54 -18.53
C SER A 155 14.29 15.90 -19.31
N ALA A 156 13.23 15.48 -18.62
CA ALA A 156 12.04 14.91 -19.25
C ALA A 156 11.34 15.91 -20.19
N ASP A 157 11.22 17.16 -19.75
CA ASP A 157 10.60 18.22 -20.53
C ASP A 157 11.43 18.54 -21.78
N LEU A 158 12.77 18.53 -21.67
CA LEU A 158 13.67 18.67 -22.80
C LEU A 158 13.51 17.53 -23.81
N LEU A 159 13.52 16.28 -23.36
CA LEU A 159 13.31 15.10 -24.21
C LEU A 159 11.96 15.15 -24.92
N PHE A 160 10.90 15.59 -24.22
CA PHE A 160 9.56 15.74 -24.77
C PHE A 160 9.54 16.82 -25.87
N ASN A 161 10.17 17.98 -25.63
CA ASN A 161 10.24 19.07 -26.61
C ASN A 161 11.02 18.67 -27.86
N LEU A 162 12.06 17.86 -27.70
CA LEU A 162 12.83 17.27 -28.82
C LEU A 162 12.09 16.12 -29.53
N LYS A 163 10.88 15.75 -29.07
CA LYS A 163 10.09 14.63 -29.60
C LYS A 163 10.81 13.28 -29.55
N LEU A 164 11.73 13.11 -28.62
CA LEU A 164 12.42 11.85 -28.38
C LEU A 164 11.50 10.87 -27.66
N ASN A 165 11.49 9.62 -28.11
CA ASN A 165 10.76 8.57 -27.42
C ASN A 165 11.55 8.12 -26.19
N TYR A 166 11.03 8.35 -25.00
CA TYR A 166 11.65 7.95 -23.75
C TYR A 166 10.70 7.24 -22.79
N GLN A 167 11.27 6.38 -21.96
CA GLN A 167 10.59 5.75 -20.82
C GLN A 167 11.25 6.25 -19.54
N TYR A 168 10.43 6.66 -18.56
CA TYR A 168 10.91 7.06 -17.25
C TYR A 168 10.91 5.87 -16.29
N GLU A 169 12.03 5.62 -15.64
CA GLU A 169 12.28 4.50 -14.70
C GLU A 169 11.82 3.13 -15.24
N PRO A 170 12.15 2.74 -16.48
CA PRO A 170 11.82 1.41 -16.97
C PRO A 170 12.63 0.34 -16.24
N LEU A 171 12.06 -0.86 -16.11
CA LEU A 171 12.82 -2.02 -15.65
C LEU A 171 13.65 -2.57 -16.83
N VAL A 172 14.97 -2.49 -16.71
CA VAL A 172 15.91 -3.05 -17.69
C VAL A 172 16.71 -4.19 -17.09
N LYS A 173 16.97 -5.21 -17.88
CA LYS A 173 17.83 -6.34 -17.51
C LYS A 173 19.16 -6.25 -18.26
N SER A 174 20.25 -6.28 -17.51
CA SER A 174 21.60 -6.45 -18.07
C SER A 174 22.35 -7.49 -17.27
N ASP A 175 22.90 -8.49 -17.96
CA ASP A 175 23.36 -9.74 -17.35
C ASP A 175 22.25 -10.37 -16.50
N ASP A 176 22.57 -10.80 -15.28
CA ASP A 176 21.61 -11.36 -14.32
C ASP A 176 21.01 -10.32 -13.37
N LYS A 177 21.25 -9.01 -13.65
CA LYS A 177 20.80 -7.93 -12.78
C LYS A 177 19.69 -7.11 -13.41
N TYR A 178 18.83 -6.58 -12.54
CA TYR A 178 17.74 -5.69 -12.92
C TYR A 178 18.02 -4.29 -12.38
N PHE A 179 17.77 -3.29 -13.24
CA PHE A 179 17.99 -1.88 -12.94
C PHE A 179 16.77 -1.05 -13.31
N PHE A 180 16.61 0.07 -12.62
CA PHE A 180 15.69 1.15 -12.99
C PHE A 180 16.54 2.38 -13.29
N PRO A 181 16.92 2.62 -14.55
CA PRO A 181 17.53 3.88 -14.95
C PRO A 181 16.49 5.00 -14.95
N ASP A 182 16.93 6.25 -14.79
CA ASP A 182 16.00 7.37 -14.78
C ASP A 182 15.31 7.52 -16.14
N PHE A 183 16.05 7.43 -17.25
CA PHE A 183 15.48 7.46 -18.59
C PHE A 183 16.10 6.39 -19.51
N LEU A 184 15.26 5.79 -20.33
CA LEU A 184 15.66 4.97 -21.47
C LEU A 184 15.13 5.61 -22.74
N ILE A 185 16.01 6.05 -23.62
CA ILE A 185 15.67 6.77 -24.86
C ILE A 185 15.87 5.83 -26.04
N ASN A 186 14.88 5.76 -26.94
CA ASN A 186 14.89 4.95 -28.16
C ASN A 186 15.30 3.48 -27.93
N ASN A 187 15.08 2.93 -26.73
CA ASN A 187 15.51 1.60 -26.28
C ASN A 187 17.03 1.33 -26.38
N LYS A 188 17.85 2.36 -26.52
CA LYS A 188 19.32 2.25 -26.74
C LYS A 188 20.17 3.08 -25.78
N ILE A 189 19.64 4.18 -25.29
CA ILE A 189 20.42 5.18 -24.54
C ILE A 189 19.80 5.32 -23.15
N ILE A 190 20.65 5.22 -22.13
CA ILE A 190 20.28 5.42 -20.73
C ILE A 190 20.82 6.75 -20.25
N ILE A 191 19.97 7.52 -19.57
CA ILE A 191 20.38 8.72 -18.83
C ILE A 191 20.10 8.48 -17.35
N GLU A 192 21.11 8.67 -16.52
CA GLU A 192 21.00 8.74 -15.06
C GLU A 192 21.12 10.20 -14.64
N CYS A 193 20.16 10.71 -13.88
CA CYS A 193 20.18 12.08 -13.38
C CYS A 193 20.53 12.11 -11.89
N THR A 194 21.49 12.90 -11.49
CA THR A 194 21.83 13.03 -10.08
C THR A 194 22.28 14.43 -9.71
N SER A 195 21.74 14.94 -8.62
CA SER A 195 22.17 16.19 -7.97
C SER A 195 22.77 15.91 -6.58
N TRP A 196 23.18 14.67 -6.33
CA TRP A 196 23.74 14.27 -5.04
C TRP A 196 25.19 14.72 -4.91
N ARG A 197 25.52 15.37 -3.78
CA ARG A 197 26.90 15.78 -3.46
C ARG A 197 27.61 14.64 -2.75
N GLY A 198 28.73 14.17 -3.32
CA GLY A 198 29.61 13.20 -2.70
C GLY A 198 29.96 12.00 -3.59
N ASP A 199 31.15 11.47 -3.38
CA ASP A 199 31.79 10.43 -4.19
C ASP A 199 31.12 9.07 -4.12
N ILE A 200 30.45 8.75 -3.00
CA ILE A 200 29.79 7.46 -2.80
C ILE A 200 28.76 7.18 -3.91
N LYS A 201 28.05 8.22 -4.36
CA LYS A 201 27.07 8.08 -5.44
C LYS A 201 27.76 7.82 -6.77
N ALA A 202 28.89 8.49 -7.04
CA ALA A 202 29.68 8.28 -8.25
C ALA A 202 30.20 6.83 -8.36
N TYR A 203 30.73 6.27 -7.28
CA TYR A 203 31.16 4.86 -7.24
C TYR A 203 30.00 3.89 -7.52
N LYS A 204 28.82 4.12 -6.91
CA LYS A 204 27.63 3.29 -7.18
C LYS A 204 27.16 3.39 -8.63
N LEU A 205 27.22 4.58 -9.22
CA LEU A 205 26.89 4.78 -10.63
C LEU A 205 27.91 4.09 -11.53
N ARG A 206 29.19 4.19 -11.25
CA ARG A 206 30.23 3.47 -12.00
C ARG A 206 29.98 1.96 -12.04
N ASP A 207 29.64 1.38 -10.89
CA ASP A 207 29.33 -0.05 -10.83
C ASP A 207 28.04 -0.40 -11.59
N LYS A 208 27.02 0.47 -11.58
CA LYS A 208 25.81 0.34 -12.38
C LYS A 208 26.12 0.43 -13.88
N ILE A 209 26.91 1.40 -14.29
CA ILE A 209 27.31 1.65 -15.70
C ILE A 209 28.00 0.41 -16.27
N LYS A 210 28.98 -0.19 -15.58
CA LYS A 210 29.68 -1.42 -16.02
C LYS A 210 28.76 -2.56 -16.46
N HIS A 211 27.57 -2.66 -15.87
CA HIS A 211 26.59 -3.64 -16.29
C HIS A 211 25.75 -3.15 -17.46
N LEU A 212 25.34 -1.87 -17.43
CA LEU A 212 24.41 -1.31 -18.42
C LEU A 212 25.08 -1.05 -19.76
N GLU A 213 26.37 -0.62 -19.80
CA GLU A 213 27.11 -0.30 -21.03
C GLU A 213 27.30 -1.48 -21.99
N LYS A 214 27.09 -2.71 -21.51
CA LYS A 214 27.09 -3.91 -22.34
C LYS A 214 25.97 -3.92 -23.38
N LYS A 215 24.87 -3.21 -23.13
CA LYS A 215 23.68 -3.18 -23.98
C LYS A 215 23.24 -1.79 -24.39
N TYR A 216 23.63 -0.78 -23.62
CA TYR A 216 23.11 0.56 -23.75
C TYR A 216 24.27 1.56 -23.78
N LYS A 217 24.10 2.66 -24.51
CA LYS A 217 24.94 3.83 -24.34
C LYS A 217 24.47 4.55 -23.08
N VAL A 218 25.37 4.74 -22.09
CA VAL A 218 24.99 5.25 -20.78
C VAL A 218 25.61 6.62 -20.54
N PHE A 219 24.80 7.57 -20.10
CA PHE A 219 25.25 8.90 -19.68
C PHE A 219 24.74 9.22 -18.28
N VAL A 220 25.47 10.06 -17.59
CA VAL A 220 25.14 10.58 -16.25
C VAL A 220 25.05 12.09 -16.33
N LEU A 221 23.86 12.62 -16.19
CA LEU A 221 23.60 14.05 -16.16
C LEU A 221 23.74 14.57 -14.73
N ILE A 222 24.62 15.53 -14.55
CA ILE A 222 24.85 16.21 -13.27
C ILE A 222 24.85 17.74 -13.45
N PRO A 223 24.54 18.53 -12.39
CA PRO A 223 24.85 19.95 -12.35
C PRO A 223 26.34 20.20 -12.50
N LYS A 224 26.74 21.28 -13.18
CA LYS A 224 28.15 21.62 -13.47
C LYS A 224 29.02 21.74 -12.21
N ASP A 225 28.44 22.25 -11.12
CA ASP A 225 29.13 22.43 -9.83
C ASP A 225 29.48 21.11 -9.12
N LEU A 226 28.93 19.99 -9.57
CA LEU A 226 29.18 18.68 -9.00
C LEU A 226 30.26 17.87 -9.72
N TYR A 227 30.86 18.40 -10.78
CA TYR A 227 31.89 17.72 -11.58
C TYR A 227 32.97 17.07 -10.75
N SER A 228 33.49 17.80 -9.73
CA SER A 228 34.60 17.31 -8.88
C SER A 228 34.32 15.97 -8.20
N TYR A 229 33.07 15.69 -7.84
CA TYR A 229 32.65 14.44 -7.20
C TYR A 229 32.49 13.27 -8.20
N TYR A 230 32.30 13.59 -9.48
CA TYR A 230 31.95 12.60 -10.51
C TYR A 230 33.03 12.35 -11.55
N ARG A 231 34.26 12.91 -11.38
CA ARG A 231 35.40 12.75 -12.31
C ARG A 231 35.66 11.29 -12.71
N ILE A 232 35.41 10.33 -11.83
CA ILE A 232 35.61 8.91 -12.12
C ILE A 232 34.66 8.37 -13.22
N LEU A 233 33.72 9.19 -13.69
CA LEU A 233 32.74 8.90 -14.73
C LEU A 233 32.95 9.76 -15.98
N ASP A 234 34.06 10.44 -16.15
CA ASP A 234 34.30 11.46 -17.21
C ASP A 234 33.74 11.07 -18.59
N ASN A 235 33.99 9.84 -19.04
CA ASN A 235 33.53 9.36 -20.35
C ASN A 235 32.00 9.23 -20.48
N HIS A 236 31.30 9.35 -19.39
CA HIS A 236 29.84 9.19 -19.31
C HIS A 236 29.14 10.47 -18.86
N LEU A 237 29.87 11.52 -18.50
CA LEU A 237 29.28 12.72 -17.91
C LEU A 237 28.67 13.63 -18.96
N ILE A 238 27.56 14.24 -18.56
CA ILE A 238 26.93 15.41 -19.22
C ILE A 238 26.78 16.48 -18.13
N LEU A 239 27.35 17.67 -18.38
CA LEU A 239 27.44 18.74 -17.39
C LEU A 239 26.38 19.82 -17.62
N GLY A 240 25.24 19.68 -16.94
CA GLY A 240 24.13 20.62 -17.01
C GLY A 240 23.19 20.37 -18.19
N LEU A 241 22.06 21.07 -18.16
CA LEU A 241 20.98 20.89 -19.14
C LEU A 241 21.35 21.42 -20.54
N ASP A 242 22.23 22.42 -20.62
CA ASP A 242 22.66 22.99 -21.92
C ASP A 242 23.44 21.97 -22.74
N GLU A 243 24.42 21.31 -22.11
CA GLU A 243 25.17 20.23 -22.74
C GLU A 243 24.25 19.03 -23.03
N PHE A 244 23.32 18.71 -22.11
CA PHE A 244 22.35 17.65 -22.34
C PHE A 244 21.47 17.93 -23.55
N ALA A 245 21.04 19.17 -23.77
CA ALA A 245 20.28 19.56 -24.95
C ALA A 245 21.05 19.29 -26.24
N SER A 246 22.34 19.65 -26.29
CA SER A 246 23.21 19.42 -27.45
C SER A 246 23.43 17.93 -27.72
N VAL A 247 23.70 17.16 -26.67
CA VAL A 247 23.88 15.70 -26.76
C VAL A 247 22.57 15.00 -27.16
N ALA A 248 21.43 15.42 -26.61
CA ALA A 248 20.14 14.81 -26.90
C ALA A 248 19.70 15.02 -28.37
N GLN A 249 20.09 16.12 -29.01
CA GLN A 249 19.87 16.30 -30.45
C GLN A 249 20.55 15.22 -31.29
N THR A 250 21.71 14.71 -30.87
CA THR A 250 22.38 13.60 -31.58
C THR A 250 21.64 12.27 -31.47
N PHE A 251 20.64 12.15 -30.60
CA PHE A 251 19.82 10.94 -30.44
C PHE A 251 18.66 10.87 -31.47
N LEU A 252 18.44 11.93 -32.23
CA LEU A 252 17.45 11.99 -33.31
C LEU A 252 17.95 11.33 -34.61
N ALA A 253 19.25 11.18 -34.75
CA ALA A 253 19.89 10.50 -35.86
C ALA A 253 19.91 8.99 -35.65
#